data_cc5367fb5b17ab6fb1c88bb1c56a83f7
#
_entry.id   cc5367fb5b17ab6fb1c88bb1c56a83f7
#
_cell.length_a   1.000
_cell.length_b   1.000
_cell.length_c   1.000
_cell.angle_alpha   90.00
_cell.angle_beta   90.00
_cell.angle_gamma   90.00
#
_symmetry.space_group_name_H-M   'P 1'
#
loop_
_entity.id
_entity.type
_entity.pdbx_description
1 polymer ?
#
loop_
_entity_poly.entity_id
_entity_poly.type
_entity_poly.pdbx_seq_one_letter_code
_entity_poly.pdbx_strand_id
1 'polypeptide(L)'
;MRSRQIKHHGVETNDYNLPMIIYPSADSTSKKLMIFFSGDGGWLDFEDQLSAGFAAEGFETIGFNSRTYFWESKTPQQTANDVMLLISKYSALYKTNRIYLCGYSFGADIVPFIYNRLLPSMKNKVVALELLSPFATSDFMVHTSDLLNLAGDNNPYKVQPEIEAIKIPVFCFYGENENPKPMEMIQKRNFTLTTLPGDHHYEPGAQAAVLSAVQGLRRNILFRPYRLWKQ
;
A
#
# COMPACT_ATOMS: atom_id res chain seq x y z
N MET A 1 5.86 27.93 11.75
CA MET A 1 4.60 27.21 12.04
C MET A 1 4.96 25.91 12.78
N ARG A 2 4.49 25.70 14.01
CA ARG A 2 4.66 24.43 14.70
C ARG A 2 3.78 23.39 14.02
N SER A 3 4.35 22.33 13.44
CA SER A 3 3.58 21.19 12.95
C SER A 3 2.78 20.65 14.13
N ARG A 4 1.45 20.59 14.01
CA ARG A 4 0.63 19.84 14.95
C ARG A 4 1.10 18.40 14.88
N GLN A 5 1.72 17.89 15.93
CA GLN A 5 1.93 16.45 16.07
C GLN A 5 0.55 15.79 16.11
N ILE A 6 0.22 15.07 15.05
CA ILE A 6 -0.99 14.24 15.00
C ILE A 6 -0.76 13.13 16.01
N LYS A 7 -1.70 12.94 16.93
CA LYS A 7 -1.65 11.83 17.88
C LYS A 7 -2.14 10.57 17.14
N HIS A 8 -1.21 9.76 16.65
CA HIS A 8 -1.52 8.52 15.95
C HIS A 8 -2.17 7.49 16.89
N HIS A 9 -3.03 6.63 16.33
CA HIS A 9 -3.58 5.46 17.01
C HIS A 9 -2.52 4.36 17.16
N GLY A 10 -1.48 4.39 16.33
CA GLY A 10 -0.38 3.45 16.33
C GLY A 10 0.81 3.90 17.17
N VAL A 11 1.79 3.02 17.28
CA VAL A 11 3.06 3.24 18.00
C VAL A 11 4.19 3.43 16.99
N GLU A 12 4.83 4.60 17.01
CA GLU A 12 5.99 4.87 16.18
C GLU A 12 7.17 3.97 16.56
N THR A 13 7.88 3.48 15.56
CA THR A 13 9.10 2.68 15.71
C THR A 13 10.08 2.96 14.58
N ASN A 14 11.34 2.66 14.81
CA ASN A 14 12.42 2.92 13.86
C ASN A 14 13.31 1.68 13.63
N ASP A 15 12.70 0.51 13.54
CA ASP A 15 13.40 -0.73 13.24
C ASP A 15 14.13 -0.65 11.90
N TYR A 16 15.40 -1.03 11.88
CA TYR A 16 16.28 -0.92 10.71
C TYR A 16 16.46 0.51 10.17
N ASN A 17 16.25 1.53 11.00
CA ASN A 17 16.19 2.95 10.60
C ASN A 17 15.07 3.23 9.56
N LEU A 18 13.99 2.47 9.62
CA LEU A 18 12.82 2.65 8.75
C LEU A 18 11.69 3.34 9.53
N PRO A 19 11.05 4.37 8.98
CA PRO A 19 10.03 5.16 9.68
C PRO A 19 8.69 4.43 9.66
N MET A 20 8.36 3.76 10.75
CA MET A 20 7.17 2.93 10.83
C MET A 20 6.24 3.30 11.97
N ILE A 21 4.98 2.98 11.83
CA ILE A 21 3.95 3.07 12.86
C ILE A 21 3.25 1.70 12.95
N ILE A 22 3.24 1.09 14.15
CA ILE A 22 2.69 -0.25 14.37
C ILE A 22 1.28 -0.14 14.94
N TYR A 23 0.34 -0.84 14.33
CA TYR A 23 -1.04 -1.00 14.78
C TYR A 23 -1.29 -2.48 15.04
N PRO A 24 -1.22 -2.90 16.31
CA PRO A 24 -1.47 -4.30 16.66
C PRO A 24 -2.89 -4.71 16.29
N SER A 25 -3.03 -5.94 15.81
CA SER A 25 -4.33 -6.52 15.50
C SER A 25 -5.23 -6.55 16.73
N ALA A 26 -6.51 -6.21 16.57
CA ALA A 26 -7.52 -6.42 17.58
C ALA A 26 -7.81 -7.93 17.81
N ASP A 27 -7.49 -8.78 16.86
CA ASP A 27 -7.61 -10.24 16.93
C ASP A 27 -6.23 -10.87 17.15
N SER A 28 -5.92 -11.26 18.38
CA SER A 28 -4.63 -11.89 18.73
C SER A 28 -4.40 -13.25 18.06
N THR A 29 -5.41 -13.86 17.47
CA THR A 29 -5.30 -15.11 16.71
C THR A 29 -5.04 -14.87 15.22
N SER A 30 -5.12 -13.61 14.79
CA SER A 30 -4.91 -13.24 13.40
C SER A 30 -3.50 -13.57 12.94
N LYS A 31 -3.44 -14.05 11.70
CA LYS A 31 -2.17 -14.34 11.02
C LYS A 31 -2.14 -13.65 9.68
N LYS A 32 -2.42 -12.34 9.68
CA LYS A 32 -2.41 -11.48 8.51
C LYS A 32 -1.53 -10.27 8.81
N LEU A 33 -0.62 -9.96 7.92
CA LEU A 33 0.23 -8.79 8.00
C LEU A 33 -0.14 -7.84 6.87
N MET A 34 -0.45 -6.59 7.20
CA MET A 34 -0.59 -5.48 6.26
C MET A 34 0.65 -4.60 6.37
N ILE A 35 1.26 -4.23 5.24
CA ILE A 35 2.25 -3.15 5.17
C ILE A 35 1.64 -2.07 4.30
N PHE A 36 1.40 -0.89 4.89
CA PHE A 36 0.74 0.22 4.25
C PHE A 36 1.69 1.41 4.07
N PHE A 37 1.93 1.81 2.83
CA PHE A 37 2.80 2.91 2.43
C PHE A 37 1.98 4.19 2.26
N SER A 38 2.35 5.24 2.98
CA SER A 38 1.67 6.55 2.90
C SER A 38 1.92 7.26 1.58
N GLY A 39 1.13 8.30 1.32
CA GLY A 39 1.42 9.29 0.30
C GLY A 39 2.69 10.11 0.60
N ASP A 40 3.04 11.02 -0.32
CA ASP A 40 4.14 12.00 -0.22
C ASP A 40 3.90 13.04 0.88
N GLY A 41 2.64 13.28 1.25
CA GLY A 41 2.26 14.09 2.42
C GLY A 41 2.74 13.51 3.76
N GLY A 42 3.08 12.23 3.81
CA GLY A 42 3.51 11.50 4.99
C GLY A 42 2.36 10.82 5.72
N TRP A 43 2.48 10.69 7.04
CA TRP A 43 1.48 10.00 7.85
C TRP A 43 0.44 11.00 8.37
N LEU A 44 -0.73 11.02 7.74
CA LEU A 44 -1.83 11.93 8.03
C LEU A 44 -3.04 11.17 8.60
N ASP A 45 -4.14 11.89 8.87
CA ASP A 45 -5.35 11.31 9.46
C ASP A 45 -5.95 10.17 8.62
N PHE A 46 -5.85 10.25 7.29
CA PHE A 46 -6.35 9.20 6.40
C PHE A 46 -5.58 7.89 6.59
N GLU A 47 -4.25 7.96 6.57
CA GLU A 47 -3.38 6.79 6.77
C GLU A 47 -3.55 6.20 8.17
N ASP A 48 -3.63 7.06 9.19
CA ASP A 48 -3.80 6.63 10.57
C ASP A 48 -5.14 5.91 10.77
N GLN A 49 -6.25 6.48 10.30
CA GLN A 49 -7.58 5.89 10.41
C GLN A 49 -7.71 4.59 9.62
N LEU A 50 -7.16 4.55 8.39
CA LEU A 50 -7.19 3.35 7.56
C LEU A 50 -6.38 2.21 8.19
N SER A 51 -5.20 2.52 8.76
CA SER A 51 -4.37 1.54 9.46
C SER A 51 -5.02 1.02 10.73
N ALA A 52 -5.64 1.89 11.51
CA ALA A 52 -6.43 1.48 12.68
C ALA A 52 -7.62 0.60 12.26
N GLY A 53 -8.26 0.91 11.14
CA GLY A 53 -9.31 0.09 10.55
C GLY A 53 -8.82 -1.30 10.14
N PHE A 54 -7.68 -1.42 9.47
CA PHE A 54 -7.06 -2.72 9.16
C PHE A 54 -6.77 -3.52 10.44
N ALA A 55 -6.25 -2.87 11.47
CA ALA A 55 -5.99 -3.51 12.76
C ALA A 55 -7.29 -4.03 13.43
N ALA A 56 -8.36 -3.26 13.38
CA ALA A 56 -9.68 -3.67 13.85
C ALA A 56 -10.23 -4.89 13.09
N GLU A 57 -9.91 -5.00 11.79
CA GLU A 57 -10.25 -6.14 10.91
C GLU A 57 -9.31 -7.35 11.07
N GLY A 58 -8.46 -7.31 12.07
CA GLY A 58 -7.57 -8.40 12.41
C GLY A 58 -6.31 -8.48 11.54
N PHE A 59 -5.78 -7.37 11.04
CA PHE A 59 -4.46 -7.30 10.44
C PHE A 59 -3.45 -6.77 11.46
N GLU A 60 -2.32 -7.45 11.62
CA GLU A 60 -1.14 -6.80 12.18
C GLU A 60 -0.69 -5.78 11.14
N THR A 61 -0.84 -4.49 11.43
CA THR A 61 -0.64 -3.44 10.43
C THR A 61 0.62 -2.64 10.73
N ILE A 62 1.46 -2.51 9.71
CA ILE A 62 2.66 -1.68 9.71
C ILE A 62 2.44 -0.53 8.75
N GLY A 63 2.29 0.66 9.28
CA GLY A 63 2.37 1.89 8.52
C GLY A 63 3.82 2.23 8.19
N PHE A 64 4.09 2.59 6.95
CA PHE A 64 5.38 3.02 6.46
C PHE A 64 5.29 4.46 6.00
N ASN A 65 5.99 5.38 6.69
CA ASN A 65 5.96 6.80 6.35
C ASN A 65 6.85 7.07 5.13
N SER A 66 6.23 7.08 3.95
CA SER A 66 6.93 7.26 2.68
C SER A 66 7.65 8.60 2.61
N ARG A 67 7.03 9.69 3.10
CA ARG A 67 7.65 11.01 3.10
C ARG A 67 9.00 11.03 3.81
N THR A 68 9.07 10.42 4.97
CA THR A 68 10.32 10.39 5.75
C THR A 68 11.36 9.51 5.08
N TYR A 69 10.97 8.35 4.55
CA TYR A 69 11.89 7.40 3.92
C TYR A 69 12.42 7.91 2.57
N PHE A 70 11.56 8.48 1.72
CA PHE A 70 11.91 8.98 0.40
C PHE A 70 12.31 10.46 0.37
N TRP A 71 12.57 11.05 1.54
CA TRP A 71 13.17 12.38 1.60
C TRP A 71 14.52 12.43 0.87
N GLU A 72 15.23 11.32 0.86
CA GLU A 72 16.37 11.05 0.00
C GLU A 72 15.95 10.09 -1.12
N SER A 73 16.47 10.33 -2.33
CA SER A 73 16.19 9.46 -3.49
C SER A 73 16.60 8.02 -3.20
N LYS A 74 15.74 7.09 -3.55
CA LYS A 74 15.97 5.64 -3.49
C LYS A 74 15.83 5.02 -4.88
N THR A 75 16.29 3.81 -5.04
CA THR A 75 15.96 2.99 -6.19
C THR A 75 14.86 1.98 -5.83
N PRO A 76 14.09 1.49 -6.80
CA PRO A 76 13.12 0.42 -6.57
C PRO A 76 13.74 -0.80 -5.89
N GLN A 77 15.00 -1.15 -6.23
CA GLN A 77 15.69 -2.29 -5.64
C GLN A 77 16.10 -2.04 -4.18
N GLN A 78 16.59 -0.85 -3.84
CA GLN A 78 16.91 -0.49 -2.46
C GLN A 78 15.66 -0.56 -1.60
N THR A 79 14.56 0.05 -2.05
CA THR A 79 13.28 0.03 -1.34
C THR A 79 12.77 -1.40 -1.14
N ALA A 80 12.84 -2.25 -2.18
CA ALA A 80 12.46 -3.65 -2.05
C ALA A 80 13.31 -4.41 -1.02
N ASN A 81 14.63 -4.15 -0.98
CA ASN A 81 15.53 -4.77 0.00
C ASN A 81 15.14 -4.39 1.44
N ASP A 82 14.87 -3.11 1.69
CA ASP A 82 14.47 -2.63 3.01
C ASP A 82 13.10 -3.22 3.42
N VAL A 83 12.14 -3.30 2.50
CA VAL A 83 10.84 -3.92 2.76
C VAL A 83 10.98 -5.42 3.02
N MET A 84 11.93 -6.12 2.38
CA MET A 84 12.22 -7.52 2.67
C MET A 84 12.69 -7.75 4.12
N LEU A 85 13.42 -6.79 4.72
CA LEU A 85 13.78 -6.85 6.15
C LEU A 85 12.52 -6.78 7.02
N LEU A 86 11.58 -5.89 6.70
CA LEU A 86 10.30 -5.78 7.42
C LEU A 86 9.47 -7.06 7.28
N ILE A 87 9.31 -7.56 6.06
CA ILE A 87 8.60 -8.81 5.79
C ILE A 87 9.20 -9.96 6.59
N SER A 88 10.53 -10.09 6.58
CA SER A 88 11.23 -11.15 7.32
C SER A 88 10.95 -11.07 8.82
N LYS A 89 11.19 -9.91 9.42
CA LYS A 89 11.02 -9.68 10.86
C LYS A 89 9.57 -9.90 11.30
N TYR A 90 8.64 -9.20 10.67
CA TYR A 90 7.27 -9.15 11.16
C TYR A 90 6.47 -10.40 10.77
N SER A 91 6.78 -11.06 9.65
CA SER A 91 6.17 -12.36 9.37
C SER A 91 6.61 -13.44 10.36
N ALA A 92 7.85 -13.38 10.86
CA ALA A 92 8.31 -14.26 11.92
C ALA A 92 7.69 -13.90 13.28
N LEU A 93 7.68 -12.62 13.65
CA LEU A 93 7.12 -12.13 14.91
C LEU A 93 5.65 -12.51 15.06
N TYR A 94 4.85 -12.26 14.04
CA TYR A 94 3.41 -12.55 14.02
C TYR A 94 3.05 -13.95 13.52
N LYS A 95 4.06 -14.77 13.22
CA LYS A 95 3.90 -16.18 12.74
C LYS A 95 2.93 -16.27 11.57
N THR A 96 3.06 -15.36 10.59
CA THR A 96 2.20 -15.27 9.42
C THR A 96 2.94 -15.54 8.12
N ASN A 97 2.21 -16.11 7.16
CA ASN A 97 2.63 -16.23 5.76
C ASN A 97 1.61 -15.57 4.81
N ARG A 98 0.74 -14.70 5.34
CA ARG A 98 -0.29 -13.98 4.59
C ARG A 98 -0.03 -12.49 4.71
N ILE A 99 0.63 -11.95 3.70
CA ILE A 99 1.07 -10.55 3.63
C ILE A 99 0.21 -9.82 2.60
N TYR A 100 -0.19 -8.62 2.93
CA TYR A 100 -0.89 -7.68 2.06
C TYR A 100 -0.03 -6.43 1.96
N LEU A 101 0.13 -5.91 0.75
CA LEU A 101 0.83 -4.66 0.52
C LEU A 101 -0.19 -3.63 0.05
N CYS A 102 -0.29 -2.54 0.76
CA CYS A 102 -1.19 -1.43 0.45
C CYS A 102 -0.37 -0.16 0.25
N GLY A 103 -0.83 0.73 -0.62
CA GLY A 103 -0.25 2.05 -0.78
C GLY A 103 -1.30 3.07 -1.16
N TYR A 104 -1.08 4.32 -0.74
CA TYR A 104 -1.89 5.46 -1.09
C TYR A 104 -1.05 6.50 -1.84
N SER A 105 -1.59 7.02 -2.96
CA SER A 105 -0.92 8.06 -3.75
C SER A 105 0.49 7.62 -4.14
N PHE A 106 1.53 8.35 -3.78
CA PHE A 106 2.93 7.95 -3.96
C PHE A 106 3.23 6.54 -3.42
N GLY A 107 2.64 6.16 -2.28
CA GLY A 107 2.75 4.79 -1.74
C GLY A 107 2.17 3.74 -2.70
N ALA A 108 1.08 4.06 -3.40
CA ALA A 108 0.48 3.18 -4.39
C ALA A 108 1.35 3.02 -5.65
N ASP A 109 2.12 4.05 -6.01
CA ASP A 109 3.06 4.00 -7.14
C ASP A 109 4.20 3.02 -6.89
N ILE A 110 4.75 3.02 -5.66
CA ILE A 110 5.96 2.25 -5.34
C ILE A 110 5.69 0.76 -5.04
N VAL A 111 4.49 0.42 -4.53
CA VAL A 111 4.13 -0.95 -4.12
C VAL A 111 4.32 -1.98 -5.24
N PRO A 112 3.91 -1.75 -6.52
CA PRO A 112 4.14 -2.69 -7.62
C PRO A 112 5.63 -2.99 -7.86
N PHE A 113 6.47 -1.97 -7.78
CA PHE A 113 7.93 -2.12 -7.94
C PHE A 113 8.54 -2.94 -6.81
N ILE A 114 8.10 -2.69 -5.57
CA ILE A 114 8.53 -3.46 -4.40
C ILE A 114 8.18 -4.93 -4.61
N TYR A 115 6.90 -5.24 -4.89
CA TYR A 115 6.44 -6.60 -5.07
C TYR A 115 7.23 -7.34 -6.15
N ASN A 116 7.44 -6.73 -7.31
CA ASN A 116 8.14 -7.36 -8.43
C ASN A 116 9.62 -7.68 -8.12
N ARG A 117 10.21 -7.01 -7.13
CA ARG A 117 11.62 -7.19 -6.72
C ARG A 117 11.79 -8.03 -5.44
N LEU A 118 10.70 -8.49 -4.82
CA LEU A 118 10.79 -9.42 -3.70
C LEU A 118 11.41 -10.76 -4.14
N LEU A 119 12.10 -11.42 -3.22
CA LEU A 119 12.53 -12.81 -3.42
C LEU A 119 11.33 -13.74 -3.64
N PRO A 120 11.45 -14.79 -4.47
CA PRO A 120 10.35 -15.72 -4.74
C PRO A 120 9.69 -16.29 -3.47
N SER A 121 10.48 -16.59 -2.45
CA SER A 121 9.98 -17.11 -1.17
C SER A 121 9.11 -16.10 -0.40
N MET A 122 9.35 -14.79 -0.60
CA MET A 122 8.55 -13.73 -0.01
C MET A 122 7.33 -13.38 -0.88
N LYS A 123 7.49 -13.35 -2.21
CA LYS A 123 6.34 -13.18 -3.14
C LYS A 123 5.25 -14.20 -2.87
N ASN A 124 5.61 -15.45 -2.60
CA ASN A 124 4.65 -16.51 -2.30
C ASN A 124 3.84 -16.28 -1.02
N LYS A 125 4.28 -15.40 -0.14
CA LYS A 125 3.54 -14.99 1.05
C LYS A 125 2.61 -13.79 0.80
N VAL A 126 2.82 -13.04 -0.28
CA VAL A 126 1.98 -11.88 -0.61
C VAL A 126 0.68 -12.37 -1.25
N VAL A 127 -0.43 -12.01 -0.63
CA VAL A 127 -1.79 -12.46 -1.01
C VAL A 127 -2.43 -11.53 -2.02
N ALA A 128 -2.29 -10.23 -1.83
CA ALA A 128 -2.87 -9.20 -2.69
C ALA A 128 -2.11 -7.86 -2.55
N LEU A 129 -2.29 -7.02 -3.56
CA LEU A 129 -1.91 -5.62 -3.52
C LEU A 129 -3.17 -4.74 -3.52
N GLU A 130 -3.11 -3.64 -2.77
CA GLU A 130 -4.15 -2.62 -2.70
C GLU A 130 -3.53 -1.26 -3.03
N LEU A 131 -3.99 -0.65 -4.09
CA LEU A 131 -3.43 0.57 -4.66
C LEU A 131 -4.50 1.66 -4.66
N LEU A 132 -4.34 2.65 -3.79
CA LEU A 132 -5.27 3.77 -3.66
C LEU A 132 -4.70 4.98 -4.40
N SER A 133 -5.37 5.39 -5.47
CA SER A 133 -5.03 6.53 -6.33
C SER A 133 -3.59 6.55 -6.85
N PRO A 134 -3.10 5.45 -7.50
CA PRO A 134 -1.77 5.44 -8.08
C PRO A 134 -1.68 6.40 -9.28
N PHE A 135 -0.51 7.07 -9.41
CA PHE A 135 -0.15 7.87 -10.57
C PHE A 135 0.45 7.01 -11.71
N ALA A 136 0.67 7.64 -12.86
CA ALA A 136 1.25 6.97 -14.02
C ALA A 136 2.74 6.65 -13.85
N THR A 137 3.43 7.45 -13.04
CA THR A 137 4.90 7.42 -12.92
C THR A 137 5.36 7.74 -11.51
N SER A 138 6.58 7.29 -11.15
CA SER A 138 7.26 7.62 -9.89
C SER A 138 8.74 7.87 -10.15
N ASP A 139 9.45 8.53 -9.22
CA ASP A 139 10.89 8.70 -9.23
C ASP A 139 11.59 8.22 -7.95
N PHE A 140 10.80 7.67 -7.01
CA PHE A 140 11.29 7.17 -5.73
C PHE A 140 11.96 8.25 -4.86
N MET A 141 11.45 9.48 -4.94
CA MET A 141 11.84 10.62 -4.14
C MET A 141 10.63 11.50 -3.87
N VAL A 142 10.53 12.07 -2.68
CA VAL A 142 9.52 13.08 -2.36
C VAL A 142 10.09 14.47 -2.59
N HIS A 143 9.45 15.24 -3.46
CA HIS A 143 9.86 16.61 -3.75
C HIS A 143 8.99 17.61 -3.00
N THR A 144 9.59 18.72 -2.59
CA THR A 144 8.82 19.83 -1.99
C THR A 144 7.82 20.45 -2.97
N SER A 145 8.06 20.33 -4.28
CA SER A 145 7.15 20.73 -5.36
C SER A 145 5.88 19.88 -5.42
N ASP A 146 5.95 18.60 -5.04
CA ASP A 146 4.82 17.66 -5.06
C ASP A 146 3.77 18.08 -4.04
N LEU A 147 4.23 18.63 -2.91
CA LEU A 147 3.37 19.25 -1.89
C LEU A 147 2.59 20.47 -2.38
N LEU A 148 2.95 21.00 -3.56
CA LEU A 148 2.31 22.13 -4.21
C LEU A 148 1.54 21.72 -5.48
N ASN A 149 1.33 20.42 -5.72
CA ASN A 149 0.69 19.86 -6.93
C ASN A 149 1.35 20.31 -8.25
N LEU A 150 2.67 20.49 -8.25
CA LEU A 150 3.45 20.90 -9.41
C LEU A 150 4.26 19.73 -10.03
N ALA A 151 3.97 18.49 -9.65
CA ALA A 151 4.66 17.32 -10.14
C ALA A 151 4.47 17.13 -11.65
N GLY A 152 5.55 16.95 -12.37
CA GLY A 152 5.52 16.70 -13.82
C GLY A 152 5.44 15.22 -14.14
N ASP A 153 4.76 14.85 -15.25
CA ASP A 153 4.57 13.46 -15.72
C ASP A 153 5.85 12.76 -16.23
N ASN A 154 7.03 13.32 -16.01
CA ASN A 154 8.27 12.89 -16.66
C ASN A 154 9.18 12.03 -15.77
N ASN A 155 8.61 11.39 -14.73
CA ASN A 155 9.35 10.52 -13.82
C ASN A 155 9.83 9.23 -14.53
N PRO A 156 11.02 8.69 -14.16
CA PRO A 156 11.68 7.62 -14.90
C PRO A 156 10.96 6.26 -14.76
N TYR A 157 10.18 6.02 -13.71
CA TYR A 157 9.57 4.73 -13.42
C TYR A 157 8.10 4.72 -13.80
N LYS A 158 7.71 3.87 -14.75
CA LYS A 158 6.32 3.73 -15.22
C LYS A 158 5.59 2.69 -14.36
N VAL A 159 4.46 3.08 -13.75
CA VAL A 159 3.71 2.25 -12.78
C VAL A 159 2.91 1.16 -13.48
N GLN A 160 2.22 1.48 -14.58
CA GLN A 160 1.35 0.52 -15.28
C GLN A 160 2.07 -0.77 -15.70
N PRO A 161 3.26 -0.76 -16.33
CA PRO A 161 3.97 -1.99 -16.69
C PRO A 161 4.32 -2.87 -15.48
N GLU A 162 4.62 -2.26 -14.34
CA GLU A 162 4.89 -3.00 -13.11
C GLU A 162 3.62 -3.71 -12.61
N ILE A 163 2.44 -3.04 -12.63
CA ILE A 163 1.16 -3.66 -12.29
C ILE A 163 0.83 -4.79 -13.27
N GLU A 164 1.06 -4.59 -14.56
CA GLU A 164 0.79 -5.60 -15.58
C GLU A 164 1.65 -6.87 -15.43
N ALA A 165 2.83 -6.76 -14.85
CA ALA A 165 3.70 -7.90 -14.56
C ALA A 165 3.21 -8.76 -13.38
N ILE A 166 2.32 -8.23 -12.52
CA ILE A 166 1.84 -8.90 -11.31
C ILE A 166 0.84 -10.00 -11.66
N LYS A 167 0.94 -11.15 -10.95
CA LYS A 167 0.07 -12.31 -11.17
C LYS A 167 -0.92 -12.58 -10.02
N ILE A 168 -0.67 -12.01 -8.83
CA ILE A 168 -1.60 -12.08 -7.70
C ILE A 168 -2.71 -11.02 -7.85
N PRO A 169 -3.81 -11.10 -7.07
CA PRO A 169 -4.85 -10.07 -7.09
C PRO A 169 -4.29 -8.66 -6.81
N VAL A 170 -4.72 -7.70 -7.63
CA VAL A 170 -4.46 -6.27 -7.48
C VAL A 170 -5.79 -5.55 -7.45
N PHE A 171 -6.03 -4.79 -6.39
CA PHE A 171 -7.21 -3.95 -6.19
C PHE A 171 -6.77 -2.50 -6.27
N CYS A 172 -7.31 -1.79 -7.24
CA CYS A 172 -7.00 -0.40 -7.51
C CYS A 172 -8.25 0.45 -7.21
N PHE A 173 -8.04 1.55 -6.52
CA PHE A 173 -9.10 2.48 -6.14
C PHE A 173 -8.77 3.87 -6.64
N TYR A 174 -9.79 4.59 -7.12
CA TYR A 174 -9.71 6.01 -7.45
C TYR A 174 -10.93 6.73 -6.90
N GLY A 175 -10.80 8.02 -6.64
CA GLY A 175 -11.95 8.88 -6.42
C GLY A 175 -12.82 8.97 -7.69
N GLU A 176 -14.14 9.07 -7.53
CA GLU A 176 -15.06 9.21 -8.67
C GLU A 176 -14.71 10.44 -9.52
N ASN A 177 -14.34 11.54 -8.85
CA ASN A 177 -14.00 12.82 -9.46
C ASN A 177 -12.50 12.95 -9.80
N GLU A 178 -11.69 11.94 -9.51
CA GLU A 178 -10.26 11.95 -9.83
C GLU A 178 -10.03 11.81 -11.34
N ASN A 179 -9.19 12.68 -11.90
CA ASN A 179 -8.84 12.67 -13.31
C ASN A 179 -7.41 13.23 -13.49
N PRO A 180 -6.50 12.49 -14.16
CA PRO A 180 -6.72 11.20 -14.81
C PRO A 180 -6.78 10.02 -13.81
N LYS A 181 -7.24 8.85 -14.31
CA LYS A 181 -7.16 7.55 -13.65
C LYS A 181 -6.21 6.65 -14.46
N PRO A 182 -4.89 6.76 -14.30
CA PRO A 182 -3.92 6.17 -15.23
C PRO A 182 -4.04 4.66 -15.41
N MET A 183 -4.59 3.94 -14.42
CA MET A 183 -4.69 2.47 -14.44
C MET A 183 -6.04 1.96 -15.00
N GLU A 184 -6.95 2.84 -15.45
CA GLU A 184 -8.29 2.44 -15.92
C GLU A 184 -8.28 1.56 -17.17
N MET A 185 -7.21 1.65 -17.98
CA MET A 185 -7.07 0.86 -19.21
C MET A 185 -6.53 -0.55 -18.99
N ILE A 186 -6.14 -0.92 -17.76
CA ILE A 186 -5.60 -2.25 -17.46
C ILE A 186 -6.71 -3.30 -17.57
N GLN A 187 -6.55 -4.25 -18.51
CA GLN A 187 -7.49 -5.34 -18.75
C GLN A 187 -6.85 -6.68 -18.36
N LYS A 188 -6.85 -7.00 -17.05
CA LYS A 188 -6.32 -8.26 -16.54
C LYS A 188 -7.33 -8.92 -15.59
N ARG A 189 -7.39 -10.26 -15.62
CA ARG A 189 -8.31 -11.03 -14.75
C ARG A 189 -8.03 -10.87 -13.25
N ASN A 190 -6.81 -10.56 -12.89
CA ASN A 190 -6.39 -10.37 -11.50
C ASN A 190 -6.33 -8.89 -11.08
N PHE A 191 -6.76 -7.97 -11.93
CA PHE A 191 -6.84 -6.55 -11.65
C PHE A 191 -8.32 -6.14 -11.51
N THR A 192 -8.64 -5.45 -10.43
CA THR A 192 -9.98 -4.91 -10.17
C THR A 192 -9.84 -3.43 -9.87
N LEU A 193 -10.54 -2.59 -10.62
CA LEU A 193 -10.63 -1.16 -10.38
C LEU A 193 -12.00 -0.85 -9.77
N THR A 194 -12.00 -0.02 -8.72
CA THR A 194 -13.19 0.44 -8.01
C THR A 194 -13.09 1.94 -7.80
N THR A 195 -14.19 2.67 -8.04
CA THR A 195 -14.28 4.09 -7.69
C THR A 195 -14.92 4.29 -6.33
N LEU A 196 -14.44 5.28 -5.59
CA LEU A 196 -14.91 5.68 -4.27
C LEU A 196 -15.37 7.14 -4.31
N PRO A 197 -16.31 7.57 -3.46
CA PRO A 197 -16.72 8.96 -3.41
C PRO A 197 -15.55 9.93 -3.17
N GLY A 198 -15.54 11.05 -3.88
CA GLY A 198 -14.55 12.11 -3.74
C GLY A 198 -13.55 12.18 -4.89
N ASP A 199 -12.48 12.91 -4.65
CA ASP A 199 -11.33 13.07 -5.54
C ASP A 199 -10.11 12.27 -5.05
N HIS A 200 -8.90 12.70 -5.38
CA HIS A 200 -7.66 12.05 -4.94
C HIS A 200 -7.55 11.88 -3.42
N HIS A 201 -8.14 12.78 -2.65
CA HIS A 201 -8.10 12.73 -1.18
C HIS A 201 -9.30 11.99 -0.57
N TYR A 202 -10.20 11.50 -1.40
CA TYR A 202 -11.45 10.85 -1.02
C TYR A 202 -12.35 11.70 -0.07
N GLU A 203 -13.62 11.38 -0.04
CA GLU A 203 -14.55 11.98 0.94
C GLU A 203 -14.39 11.35 2.33
N PRO A 204 -14.77 12.07 3.40
CA PRO A 204 -14.83 11.50 4.74
C PRO A 204 -15.63 10.20 4.77
N GLY A 205 -15.05 9.15 5.35
CA GLY A 205 -15.67 7.82 5.40
C GLY A 205 -15.27 6.85 4.28
N ALA A 206 -14.51 7.28 3.28
CA ALA A 206 -13.97 6.39 2.23
C ALA A 206 -13.17 5.22 2.81
N GLN A 207 -12.53 5.41 3.98
CA GLN A 207 -11.83 4.35 4.69
C GLN A 207 -12.73 3.13 4.92
N ALA A 208 -14.01 3.34 5.27
CA ALA A 208 -14.97 2.24 5.44
C ALA A 208 -15.23 1.48 4.13
N ALA A 209 -15.26 2.17 2.98
CA ALA A 209 -15.42 1.55 1.68
C ALA A 209 -14.19 0.73 1.29
N VAL A 210 -12.97 1.25 1.52
CA VAL A 210 -11.71 0.52 1.32
C VAL A 210 -11.67 -0.74 2.19
N LEU A 211 -11.96 -0.61 3.49
CA LEU A 211 -12.01 -1.74 4.42
C LEU A 211 -13.05 -2.79 4.00
N SER A 212 -14.22 -2.37 3.51
CA SER A 212 -15.26 -3.26 2.99
C SER A 212 -14.80 -4.01 1.73
N ALA A 213 -14.09 -3.33 0.83
CA ALA A 213 -13.51 -3.96 -0.34
C ALA A 213 -12.49 -5.04 0.05
N VAL A 214 -11.59 -4.73 1.00
CA VAL A 214 -10.63 -5.69 1.58
C VAL A 214 -11.34 -6.88 2.23
N GLN A 215 -12.47 -6.67 2.92
CA GLN A 215 -13.29 -7.77 3.47
C GLN A 215 -13.95 -8.61 2.37
N GLY A 216 -14.42 -7.96 1.30
CA GLY A 216 -14.96 -8.65 0.12
C GLY A 216 -13.94 -9.58 -0.54
N LEU A 217 -12.65 -9.21 -0.50
CA LEU A 217 -11.54 -10.05 -0.89
C LEU A 217 -11.47 -11.35 -0.08
N ARG A 218 -11.74 -11.30 1.23
CA ARG A 218 -11.81 -12.50 2.07
C ARG A 218 -12.78 -13.52 1.49
N ARG A 219 -13.97 -13.10 1.06
CA ARG A 219 -15.01 -14.00 0.52
C ARG A 219 -14.60 -14.56 -0.83
N ASN A 220 -14.07 -13.75 -1.72
CA ASN A 220 -13.68 -14.16 -3.06
C ASN A 220 -12.41 -15.03 -3.10
N ILE A 221 -11.44 -14.79 -2.22
CA ILE A 221 -10.22 -15.62 -2.12
C ILE A 221 -10.52 -16.96 -1.44
N LEU A 222 -11.41 -17.00 -0.47
CA LEU A 222 -11.81 -18.24 0.21
C LEU A 222 -12.67 -19.17 -0.67
N PHE A 223 -13.42 -18.63 -1.65
CA PHE A 223 -14.30 -19.39 -2.55
C PHE A 223 -13.64 -19.81 -3.88
N ARG A 224 -12.42 -19.39 -4.18
CA ARG A 224 -11.69 -19.89 -5.33
C ARG A 224 -10.69 -20.96 -4.90
N PRO A 225 -10.93 -22.25 -5.24
CA PRO A 225 -9.97 -23.29 -4.92
C PRO A 225 -8.63 -23.00 -5.60
N TYR A 226 -7.55 -23.18 -4.85
CA TYR A 226 -6.13 -22.94 -5.20
C TYR A 226 -5.66 -23.59 -6.52
N ARG A 227 -6.54 -24.36 -7.21
CA ARG A 227 -6.24 -25.15 -8.41
C ARG A 227 -6.23 -24.37 -9.74
N LEU A 228 -6.66 -23.11 -9.78
CA LEU A 228 -6.82 -22.40 -11.06
C LEU A 228 -5.66 -21.42 -11.40
N TRP A 229 -4.61 -21.34 -10.59
CA TRP A 229 -3.50 -20.41 -10.81
C TRP A 229 -2.21 -21.09 -11.29
N LYS A 230 -2.25 -22.39 -11.64
CA LYS A 230 -1.14 -23.12 -12.25
C LYS A 230 -1.45 -23.39 -13.72
N GLN A 231 -1.51 -22.39 -14.55
CA GLN A 231 -1.32 -22.49 -15.99
C GLN A 231 -0.70 -21.19 -16.52
#